data_84fba41b65a0b76f9a4d5c13c2ad8517
#
_entry.id   84fba41b65a0b76f9a4d5c13c2ad8517
#
_cell.length_a   1.000
_cell.length_b   1.000
_cell.length_c   1.000
_cell.angle_alpha   90.00
_cell.angle_beta   90.00
_cell.angle_gamma   90.00
#
_symmetry.space_group_name_H-M   'P 1'
#
loop_
_entity.id
_entity.type
_entity.pdbx_description
1 polymer ?
#
loop_
_entity_poly.entity_id
_entity_poly.type
_entity_poly.pdbx_seq_one_letter_code
_entity_poly.pdbx_strand_id
1 'polypeptide(L)'
;MSSAFVFEGLKMHLKARGMTYADVARGLRISEPTVKRIFAQRNCDLRRLQKLCELIQVDLAELARGLPRSDRLIHRLTHEQEEELMADPRLFIVAVCAIHQMRVEDITSIYDIEPAECVALLLRLEKIGILELHENNRIRLRLARTFAWIPDGPIMRYAKSQCGDFFNYSFSGPGQLMRMITVRITREAQEALVKRLEEVAREYNDQHSADARLPLNERHQISVLLAVRPWEPASFKALRRKNSGSGR
;
A
#
# COMPACT_ATOMS: atom_id res chain seq x y z
N MET A 1 12.65 -3.63 0.04
CA MET A 1 13.21 -3.83 -1.33
C MET A 1 14.23 -4.94 -1.26
N SER A 2 14.09 -6.01 -2.06
CA SER A 2 15.13 -7.04 -2.13
C SER A 2 16.34 -6.47 -2.87
N SER A 3 17.54 -6.61 -2.32
CA SER A 3 18.81 -6.20 -2.95
C SER A 3 19.00 -6.85 -4.33
N ALA A 4 18.39 -8.01 -4.56
CA ALA A 4 18.42 -8.72 -5.81
C ALA A 4 18.01 -7.87 -7.03
N PHE A 5 16.97 -7.05 -6.89
CA PHE A 5 16.43 -6.22 -7.98
C PHE A 5 17.35 -5.08 -8.36
N VAL A 6 17.92 -4.41 -7.37
CA VAL A 6 18.87 -3.33 -7.61
C VAL A 6 20.05 -3.85 -8.45
N PHE A 7 20.55 -5.04 -8.11
CA PHE A 7 21.68 -5.64 -8.82
C PHE A 7 21.33 -6.15 -10.22
N GLU A 8 20.10 -6.63 -10.46
CA GLU A 8 19.66 -6.97 -11.82
C GLU A 8 19.49 -5.71 -12.69
N GLY A 9 18.91 -4.63 -12.14
CA GLY A 9 18.84 -3.34 -12.82
C GLY A 9 20.25 -2.80 -13.17
N LEU A 10 21.19 -2.84 -12.23
CA LEU A 10 22.58 -2.47 -12.48
C LEU A 10 23.22 -3.30 -13.61
N LYS A 11 23.01 -4.63 -13.64
CA LYS A 11 23.51 -5.49 -14.72
C LYS A 11 22.93 -5.10 -16.09
N MET A 12 21.62 -4.83 -16.17
CA MET A 12 20.98 -4.39 -17.40
C MET A 12 21.60 -3.10 -17.92
N HIS A 13 21.79 -2.11 -17.06
CA HIS A 13 22.37 -0.83 -17.43
C HIS A 13 23.87 -0.94 -17.83
N LEU A 14 24.65 -1.79 -17.15
CA LEU A 14 26.02 -2.12 -17.54
C LEU A 14 26.05 -2.74 -18.94
N LYS A 15 25.22 -3.75 -19.19
CA LYS A 15 25.12 -4.41 -20.49
C LYS A 15 24.71 -3.45 -21.61
N ALA A 16 23.71 -2.59 -21.35
CA ALA A 16 23.25 -1.60 -22.32
C ALA A 16 24.32 -0.58 -22.71
N ARG A 17 25.29 -0.31 -21.81
CA ARG A 17 26.41 0.60 -22.02
C ARG A 17 27.72 -0.13 -22.49
N GLY A 18 27.67 -1.45 -22.69
CA GLY A 18 28.83 -2.24 -23.04
C GLY A 18 29.91 -2.29 -21.95
N MET A 19 29.60 -1.94 -20.72
CA MET A 19 30.56 -1.91 -19.61
C MET A 19 30.74 -3.31 -19.00
N THR A 20 32.01 -3.65 -18.76
CA THR A 20 32.42 -4.90 -18.12
C THR A 20 32.65 -4.73 -16.62
N TYR A 21 32.78 -5.85 -15.91
CA TYR A 21 33.17 -5.80 -14.49
C TYR A 21 34.57 -5.23 -14.27
N ALA A 22 35.44 -5.33 -15.25
CA ALA A 22 36.77 -4.69 -15.23
C ALA A 22 36.64 -3.15 -15.27
N ASP A 23 35.70 -2.62 -16.06
CA ASP A 23 35.41 -1.18 -16.11
C ASP A 23 34.86 -0.67 -14.80
N VAL A 24 33.91 -1.41 -14.20
CA VAL A 24 33.37 -1.13 -12.87
C VAL A 24 34.48 -1.15 -11.81
N ALA A 25 35.39 -2.14 -11.87
CA ALA A 25 36.49 -2.26 -10.93
C ALA A 25 37.43 -1.04 -10.99
N ARG A 26 37.75 -0.57 -12.20
CA ARG A 26 38.53 0.66 -12.43
C ARG A 26 37.81 1.90 -11.89
N GLY A 27 36.51 2.06 -12.20
CA GLY A 27 35.71 3.22 -11.76
C GLY A 27 35.56 3.30 -10.25
N LEU A 28 35.38 2.17 -9.59
CA LEU A 28 35.23 2.09 -8.14
C LEU A 28 36.56 1.99 -7.38
N ARG A 29 37.71 1.86 -8.09
CA ARG A 29 39.07 1.64 -7.53
C ARG A 29 39.11 0.40 -6.61
N ILE A 30 38.52 -0.71 -7.04
CA ILE A 30 38.54 -2.01 -6.36
C ILE A 30 38.95 -3.12 -7.33
N SER A 31 39.23 -4.31 -6.83
CA SER A 31 39.59 -5.44 -7.70
C SER A 31 38.37 -6.03 -8.43
N GLU A 32 38.52 -6.54 -9.61
CA GLU A 32 37.47 -7.22 -10.38
C GLU A 32 36.83 -8.42 -9.60
N PRO A 33 37.60 -9.27 -8.89
CA PRO A 33 37.04 -10.29 -8.03
C PRO A 33 36.09 -9.71 -6.95
N THR A 34 36.39 -8.50 -6.43
CA THR A 34 35.50 -7.81 -5.47
C THR A 34 34.19 -7.39 -6.14
N VAL A 35 34.24 -6.88 -7.38
CA VAL A 35 33.03 -6.56 -8.16
C VAL A 35 32.21 -7.82 -8.40
N LYS A 36 32.81 -8.90 -8.86
CA LYS A 36 32.14 -10.19 -9.07
C LYS A 36 31.44 -10.68 -7.78
N ARG A 37 32.11 -10.57 -6.63
CA ARG A 37 31.53 -10.94 -5.32
C ARG A 37 30.34 -10.06 -4.94
N ILE A 38 30.44 -8.74 -5.14
CA ILE A 38 29.34 -7.79 -4.89
C ILE A 38 28.10 -8.18 -5.72
N PHE A 39 28.27 -8.43 -7.00
CA PHE A 39 27.16 -8.80 -7.90
C PHE A 39 26.63 -10.22 -7.63
N ALA A 40 27.49 -11.15 -7.23
CA ALA A 40 27.07 -12.52 -6.86
C ALA A 40 26.30 -12.55 -5.54
N GLN A 41 26.79 -11.84 -4.53
CA GLN A 41 26.15 -11.75 -3.22
C GLN A 41 24.97 -10.77 -3.19
N ARG A 42 24.81 -9.96 -4.25
CA ARG A 42 23.77 -8.92 -4.36
C ARG A 42 23.75 -8.00 -3.15
N ASN A 43 24.93 -7.66 -2.65
CA ASN A 43 25.11 -6.88 -1.43
C ASN A 43 26.30 -5.93 -1.55
N CYS A 44 26.08 -4.66 -1.23
CA CYS A 44 27.11 -3.66 -1.01
C CYS A 44 26.60 -2.56 -0.08
N ASP A 45 27.52 -1.76 0.46
CA ASP A 45 27.15 -0.58 1.22
C ASP A 45 26.52 0.51 0.33
N LEU A 46 25.74 1.41 0.92
CA LEU A 46 25.02 2.46 0.20
C LEU A 46 25.96 3.40 -0.57
N ARG A 47 27.15 3.69 -0.04
CA ARG A 47 28.14 4.54 -0.70
C ARG A 47 28.66 3.91 -1.98
N ARG A 48 28.89 2.59 -1.99
CA ARG A 48 29.27 1.85 -3.20
C ARG A 48 28.15 1.78 -4.21
N LEU A 49 26.92 1.57 -3.74
CA LEU A 49 25.75 1.58 -4.60
C LEU A 49 25.62 2.94 -5.32
N GLN A 50 25.76 4.04 -4.59
CA GLN A 50 25.71 5.39 -5.13
C GLN A 50 26.83 5.61 -6.18
N LYS A 51 28.07 5.23 -5.90
CA LYS A 51 29.16 5.32 -6.86
C LYS A 51 28.94 4.43 -8.09
N LEU A 52 28.32 3.26 -7.95
CA LEU A 52 27.92 2.43 -9.07
C LEU A 52 26.90 3.16 -9.95
N CYS A 53 25.88 3.76 -9.34
CA CYS A 53 24.88 4.54 -10.06
C CYS A 53 25.50 5.75 -10.79
N GLU A 54 26.40 6.49 -10.14
CA GLU A 54 27.14 7.60 -10.74
C GLU A 54 28.00 7.12 -11.94
N LEU A 55 28.71 6.00 -11.79
CA LEU A 55 29.54 5.42 -12.84
C LEU A 55 28.74 5.04 -14.09
N ILE A 56 27.55 4.50 -13.92
CA ILE A 56 26.65 4.13 -15.01
C ILE A 56 25.68 5.24 -15.40
N GLN A 57 25.82 6.44 -14.80
CA GLN A 57 24.95 7.60 -15.05
C GLN A 57 23.46 7.28 -14.97
N VAL A 58 23.06 6.60 -13.91
CA VAL A 58 21.68 6.22 -13.62
C VAL A 58 21.37 6.60 -12.19
N ASP A 59 20.27 7.28 -11.96
CA ASP A 59 19.85 7.53 -10.59
C ASP A 59 19.12 6.31 -9.98
N LEU A 60 19.05 6.24 -8.65
CA LEU A 60 18.36 5.16 -7.94
C LEU A 60 16.87 5.07 -8.31
N ALA A 61 16.23 6.19 -8.63
CA ALA A 61 14.83 6.23 -9.04
C ALA A 61 14.67 5.71 -10.49
N GLU A 62 15.67 5.91 -11.34
CA GLU A 62 15.70 5.35 -12.68
C GLU A 62 15.92 3.83 -12.66
N LEU A 63 16.84 3.34 -11.82
CA LEU A 63 16.98 1.91 -11.53
C LEU A 63 15.65 1.28 -11.08
N ALA A 64 14.91 1.95 -10.19
CA ALA A 64 13.61 1.52 -9.74
C ALA A 64 12.54 1.55 -10.85
N ARG A 65 12.63 2.49 -11.81
CA ARG A 65 11.70 2.60 -12.96
C ARG A 65 11.97 1.56 -14.05
N GLY A 66 13.21 1.14 -14.22
CA GLY A 66 13.63 0.13 -15.21
C GLY A 66 13.28 -1.31 -14.85
N LEU A 67 12.74 -1.57 -13.66
CA LEU A 67 12.33 -2.90 -13.21
C LEU A 67 11.14 -3.44 -14.03
N PRO A 68 11.07 -4.76 -14.29
CA PRO A 68 9.90 -5.39 -14.91
C PRO A 68 8.63 -4.97 -14.19
N ARG A 69 7.53 -4.80 -14.93
CA ARG A 69 6.22 -4.42 -14.37
C ARG A 69 5.76 -5.35 -13.22
N SER A 70 6.23 -6.60 -13.21
CA SER A 70 5.97 -7.59 -12.16
C SER A 70 6.46 -7.18 -10.76
N ASP A 71 7.47 -6.31 -10.67
CA ASP A 71 8.11 -5.96 -9.40
C ASP A 71 7.73 -4.56 -8.88
N ARG A 72 6.90 -3.82 -9.62
CA ARG A 72 6.40 -2.53 -9.14
C ARG A 72 5.27 -2.76 -8.16
N LEU A 73 5.43 -2.23 -6.95
CA LEU A 73 4.34 -2.20 -5.98
C LEU A 73 3.20 -1.31 -6.50
N ILE A 74 1.99 -1.77 -6.31
CA ILE A 74 0.77 -1.08 -6.73
C ILE A 74 0.42 -0.05 -5.65
N HIS A 75 0.31 1.22 -6.05
CA HIS A 75 -0.13 2.30 -5.17
C HIS A 75 -1.63 2.54 -5.25
N ARG A 76 -2.25 2.14 -6.35
CA ARG A 76 -3.70 2.24 -6.61
C ARG A 76 -4.09 1.24 -7.70
N LEU A 77 -5.26 0.64 -7.55
CA LEU A 77 -5.87 -0.18 -8.60
C LEU A 77 -6.45 0.70 -9.71
N THR A 78 -6.74 0.11 -10.87
CA THR A 78 -7.58 0.74 -11.88
C THR A 78 -9.06 0.61 -11.48
N HIS A 79 -9.94 1.36 -12.16
CA HIS A 79 -11.37 1.29 -11.91
C HIS A 79 -11.91 -0.11 -12.22
N GLU A 80 -11.47 -0.70 -13.33
CA GLU A 80 -11.85 -2.04 -13.78
C GLU A 80 -11.41 -3.12 -12.76
N GLN A 81 -10.24 -2.96 -12.16
CA GLN A 81 -9.76 -3.89 -11.12
C GLN A 81 -10.61 -3.78 -9.84
N GLU A 82 -11.00 -2.56 -9.43
CA GLU A 82 -11.93 -2.39 -8.30
C GLU A 82 -13.33 -2.92 -8.63
N GLU A 83 -13.82 -2.76 -9.85
CA GLU A 83 -15.10 -3.34 -10.30
C GLU A 83 -15.07 -4.87 -10.29
N GLU A 84 -13.98 -5.48 -10.78
CA GLU A 84 -13.80 -6.93 -10.76
C GLU A 84 -13.81 -7.48 -9.32
N LEU A 85 -13.16 -6.79 -8.38
CA LEU A 85 -13.21 -7.15 -6.96
C LEU A 85 -14.62 -7.06 -6.38
N MET A 86 -15.38 -6.03 -6.76
CA MET A 86 -16.72 -5.79 -6.23
C MET A 86 -17.81 -6.65 -6.88
N ALA A 87 -17.54 -7.21 -8.08
CA ALA A 87 -18.47 -8.09 -8.77
C ALA A 87 -18.67 -9.44 -8.06
N ASP A 88 -17.73 -9.84 -7.19
CA ASP A 88 -17.75 -11.11 -6.47
C ASP A 88 -17.44 -10.87 -4.98
N PRO A 89 -18.44 -10.92 -4.09
CA PRO A 89 -18.23 -10.69 -2.66
C PRO A 89 -17.18 -11.63 -2.02
N ARG A 90 -17.08 -12.88 -2.47
CA ARG A 90 -16.09 -13.83 -1.97
C ARG A 90 -14.68 -13.43 -2.40
N LEU A 91 -14.51 -12.97 -3.64
CA LEU A 91 -13.23 -12.43 -4.13
C LEU A 91 -12.81 -11.21 -3.31
N PHE A 92 -13.76 -10.31 -3.04
CA PHE A 92 -13.49 -9.10 -2.25
C PHE A 92 -13.09 -9.45 -0.80
N ILE A 93 -13.80 -10.38 -0.14
CA ILE A 93 -13.44 -10.85 1.21
C ILE A 93 -12.02 -11.45 1.21
N VAL A 94 -11.70 -12.34 0.27
CA VAL A 94 -10.36 -12.94 0.18
C VAL A 94 -9.29 -11.89 -0.11
N ALA A 95 -9.59 -10.87 -0.93
CA ALA A 95 -8.68 -9.75 -1.16
C ALA A 95 -8.38 -8.97 0.13
N VAL A 96 -9.41 -8.64 0.91
CA VAL A 96 -9.27 -7.95 2.21
C VAL A 96 -8.47 -8.80 3.18
N CYS A 97 -8.78 -10.11 3.29
CA CYS A 97 -8.04 -11.04 4.15
C CYS A 97 -6.56 -11.16 3.72
N ALA A 98 -6.28 -11.21 2.42
CA ALA A 98 -4.91 -11.24 1.91
C ALA A 98 -4.15 -9.95 2.24
N ILE A 99 -4.79 -8.77 2.11
CA ILE A 99 -4.23 -7.49 2.53
C ILE A 99 -3.93 -7.50 4.03
N HIS A 100 -4.75 -8.14 4.83
CA HIS A 100 -4.55 -8.36 6.26
C HIS A 100 -3.56 -9.49 6.57
N GLN A 101 -2.85 -10.01 5.57
CA GLN A 101 -1.82 -11.04 5.70
C GLN A 101 -2.33 -12.30 6.41
N MET A 102 -3.60 -12.64 6.19
CA MET A 102 -4.20 -13.89 6.67
C MET A 102 -3.79 -15.05 5.76
N ARG A 103 -3.58 -16.22 6.35
CA ARG A 103 -3.30 -17.45 5.61
C ARG A 103 -4.60 -18.10 5.12
N VAL A 104 -4.50 -19.02 4.18
CA VAL A 104 -5.67 -19.75 3.66
C VAL A 104 -6.44 -20.42 4.80
N GLU A 105 -5.74 -21.05 5.73
CA GLU A 105 -6.32 -21.73 6.89
C GLU A 105 -7.11 -20.76 7.79
N ASP A 106 -6.57 -19.55 7.97
CA ASP A 106 -7.23 -18.50 8.77
C ASP A 106 -8.52 -18.03 8.08
N ILE A 107 -8.48 -17.82 6.75
CA ILE A 107 -9.63 -17.37 5.96
C ILE A 107 -10.77 -18.41 6.01
N THR A 108 -10.44 -19.65 5.74
CA THR A 108 -11.42 -20.76 5.71
C THR A 108 -11.96 -21.13 7.09
N SER A 109 -11.27 -20.76 8.16
CA SER A 109 -11.78 -20.92 9.53
C SER A 109 -12.83 -19.89 9.94
N ILE A 110 -12.82 -18.71 9.29
CA ILE A 110 -13.70 -17.58 9.63
C ILE A 110 -14.88 -17.47 8.65
N TYR A 111 -14.62 -17.68 7.36
CA TYR A 111 -15.60 -17.48 6.30
C TYR A 111 -16.00 -18.82 5.67
N ASP A 112 -17.25 -18.93 5.25
CA ASP A 112 -17.78 -20.09 4.52
C ASP A 112 -17.22 -20.11 3.08
N ILE A 113 -15.94 -20.45 2.99
CA ILE A 113 -15.15 -20.56 1.75
C ILE A 113 -14.29 -21.83 1.88
N GLU A 114 -14.50 -22.78 0.99
CA GLU A 114 -13.71 -24.00 0.96
C GLU A 114 -12.24 -23.75 0.60
N PRO A 115 -11.27 -24.52 1.12
CA PRO A 115 -9.85 -24.31 0.85
C PRO A 115 -9.50 -24.25 -0.64
N ALA A 116 -10.08 -25.14 -1.46
CA ALA A 116 -9.85 -25.14 -2.89
C ALA A 116 -10.41 -23.87 -3.57
N GLU A 117 -11.57 -23.39 -3.14
CA GLU A 117 -12.19 -22.16 -3.60
C GLU A 117 -11.34 -20.95 -3.20
N CYS A 118 -10.84 -20.90 -1.96
CA CYS A 118 -9.97 -19.85 -1.48
C CYS A 118 -8.71 -19.73 -2.35
N VAL A 119 -8.06 -20.84 -2.68
CA VAL A 119 -6.90 -20.86 -3.57
C VAL A 119 -7.27 -20.37 -4.98
N ALA A 120 -8.42 -20.77 -5.52
CA ALA A 120 -8.89 -20.29 -6.83
C ALA A 120 -9.13 -18.77 -6.84
N LEU A 121 -9.69 -18.22 -5.76
CA LEU A 121 -9.87 -16.78 -5.58
C LEU A 121 -8.52 -16.05 -5.45
N LEU A 122 -7.55 -16.61 -4.73
CA LEU A 122 -6.19 -16.05 -4.64
C LEU A 122 -5.49 -16.02 -6.02
N LEU A 123 -5.67 -17.05 -6.85
CA LEU A 123 -5.15 -17.05 -8.23
C LEU A 123 -5.83 -15.99 -9.10
N ARG A 124 -7.11 -15.67 -8.89
CA ARG A 124 -7.76 -14.52 -9.53
C ARG A 124 -7.16 -13.21 -9.08
N LEU A 125 -6.89 -13.03 -7.78
CA LEU A 125 -6.22 -11.85 -7.24
C LEU A 125 -4.80 -11.68 -7.77
N GLU A 126 -4.09 -12.78 -8.02
CA GLU A 126 -2.80 -12.76 -8.70
C GLU A 126 -2.91 -12.24 -10.13
N LYS A 127 -3.92 -12.67 -10.90
CA LYS A 127 -4.20 -12.16 -12.25
C LYS A 127 -4.53 -10.66 -12.25
N ILE A 128 -5.30 -10.20 -11.26
CA ILE A 128 -5.56 -8.77 -11.04
C ILE A 128 -4.26 -8.04 -10.68
N GLY A 129 -3.28 -8.73 -10.10
CA GLY A 129 -1.95 -8.22 -9.80
C GLY A 129 -1.78 -7.72 -8.36
N ILE A 130 -2.75 -7.94 -7.48
CA ILE A 130 -2.73 -7.49 -6.07
C ILE A 130 -1.68 -8.26 -5.26
N LEU A 131 -1.47 -9.53 -5.59
CA LEU A 131 -0.57 -10.43 -4.88
C LEU A 131 0.15 -11.38 -5.84
N GLU A 132 1.10 -12.13 -5.31
CA GLU A 132 1.73 -13.30 -5.91
C GLU A 132 1.45 -14.50 -4.98
N LEU A 133 1.02 -15.62 -5.56
CA LEU A 133 0.80 -16.86 -4.83
C LEU A 133 2.00 -17.79 -5.03
N HIS A 134 2.71 -18.08 -3.96
CA HIS A 134 3.86 -18.97 -3.95
C HIS A 134 3.51 -20.37 -3.47
N GLU A 135 4.48 -21.30 -3.53
CA GLU A 135 4.35 -22.65 -2.98
C GLU A 135 3.81 -22.63 -1.53
N ASN A 136 3.05 -23.67 -1.19
CA ASN A 136 2.36 -23.79 0.10
C ASN A 136 1.39 -22.63 0.40
N ASN A 137 0.75 -22.09 -0.62
CA ASN A 137 -0.23 -21.01 -0.54
C ASN A 137 0.29 -19.73 0.16
N ARG A 138 1.60 -19.50 0.10
CA ARG A 138 2.19 -18.29 0.69
C ARG A 138 1.83 -17.08 -0.16
N ILE A 139 1.19 -16.11 0.46
CA ILE A 139 0.75 -14.87 -0.17
C ILE A 139 1.87 -13.82 -0.03
N ARG A 140 2.25 -13.21 -1.14
CA ARG A 140 3.10 -12.02 -1.18
C ARG A 140 2.32 -10.86 -1.79
N LEU A 141 2.00 -9.86 -0.98
CA LEU A 141 1.31 -8.67 -1.47
C LEU A 141 2.20 -7.85 -2.42
N ARG A 142 1.60 -7.32 -3.46
CA ARG A 142 2.20 -6.37 -4.41
C ARG A 142 1.76 -4.94 -4.16
N LEU A 143 1.10 -4.68 -3.05
CA LEU A 143 0.63 -3.36 -2.65
C LEU A 143 1.74 -2.56 -1.97
N ALA A 144 1.85 -1.28 -2.32
CA ALA A 144 2.76 -0.36 -1.68
C ALA A 144 2.25 0.03 -0.28
N ARG A 145 3.14 0.47 0.62
CA ARG A 145 2.75 1.04 1.92
C ARG A 145 1.84 2.27 1.80
N THR A 146 1.91 2.95 0.67
CA THR A 146 1.09 4.11 0.31
C THR A 146 -0.12 3.74 -0.53
N PHE A 147 -0.48 2.43 -0.56
CA PHE A 147 -1.66 1.98 -1.30
C PHE A 147 -2.91 2.65 -0.77
N ALA A 148 -3.76 3.10 -1.69
CA ALA A 148 -5.06 3.67 -1.37
C ALA A 148 -6.08 3.28 -2.46
N TRP A 149 -7.31 3.07 -2.05
CA TRP A 149 -8.44 2.88 -2.97
C TRP A 149 -8.71 4.14 -3.78
N ILE A 150 -9.37 3.99 -4.92
CA ILE A 150 -9.76 5.14 -5.73
C ILE A 150 -10.77 6.00 -4.95
N PRO A 151 -10.51 7.30 -4.73
CA PRO A 151 -11.50 8.19 -4.13
C PRO A 151 -12.79 8.15 -4.96
N ASP A 152 -13.94 7.91 -4.31
CA ASP A 152 -15.25 7.70 -4.95
C ASP A 152 -15.31 6.53 -5.96
N GLY A 153 -14.31 5.65 -5.98
CA GLY A 153 -14.28 4.40 -6.74
C GLY A 153 -15.29 3.35 -6.23
N PRO A 154 -15.39 2.20 -6.91
CA PRO A 154 -16.32 1.13 -6.55
C PRO A 154 -16.22 0.71 -5.09
N ILE A 155 -15.01 0.44 -4.60
CA ILE A 155 -14.77 0.01 -3.22
C ILE A 155 -15.10 1.12 -2.22
N MET A 156 -14.72 2.37 -2.49
CA MET A 156 -15.04 3.49 -1.60
C MET A 156 -16.53 3.82 -1.58
N ARG A 157 -17.26 3.62 -2.68
CA ARG A 157 -18.74 3.74 -2.68
C ARG A 157 -19.38 2.65 -1.83
N TYR A 158 -18.91 1.41 -1.96
CA TYR A 158 -19.35 0.31 -1.10
C TYR A 158 -19.06 0.60 0.38
N ALA A 159 -17.83 0.97 0.73
CA ALA A 159 -17.47 1.33 2.09
C ALA A 159 -18.37 2.44 2.66
N LYS A 160 -18.64 3.48 1.88
CA LYS A 160 -19.57 4.55 2.28
C LYS A 160 -20.99 4.04 2.51
N SER A 161 -21.48 3.07 1.74
CA SER A 161 -22.80 2.48 1.93
C SER A 161 -22.91 1.69 3.24
N GLN A 162 -21.77 1.15 3.73
CA GLN A 162 -21.70 0.42 5.01
C GLN A 162 -21.47 1.34 6.23
N CYS A 163 -21.12 2.62 6.02
CA CYS A 163 -20.86 3.54 7.13
C CYS A 163 -22.06 3.72 8.09
N GLY A 164 -23.28 3.52 7.61
CA GLY A 164 -24.48 3.58 8.46
C GLY A 164 -24.41 2.58 9.62
N ASP A 165 -24.05 1.34 9.32
CA ASP A 165 -23.88 0.30 10.34
C ASP A 165 -22.75 0.63 11.31
N PHE A 166 -21.61 1.08 10.80
CA PHE A 166 -20.48 1.50 11.63
C PHE A 166 -20.83 2.62 12.61
N PHE A 167 -21.59 3.64 12.18
CA PHE A 167 -21.97 4.77 13.04
C PHE A 167 -23.14 4.51 13.97
N ASN A 168 -23.95 3.51 13.70
CA ASN A 168 -25.08 3.13 14.57
C ASN A 168 -24.62 2.37 15.83
N TYR A 169 -23.34 2.07 15.95
CA TYR A 169 -22.77 1.43 17.13
C TYR A 169 -22.54 2.44 18.27
N SER A 170 -22.61 1.99 19.53
CA SER A 170 -22.57 2.88 20.69
C SER A 170 -21.19 3.50 21.00
N PHE A 171 -20.11 2.93 20.56
CA PHE A 171 -18.71 3.33 20.85
C PHE A 171 -18.41 3.50 22.35
N SER A 172 -19.05 2.72 23.22
CA SER A 172 -18.92 2.81 24.69
C SER A 172 -18.03 1.73 25.29
N GLY A 173 -17.54 0.78 24.48
CA GLY A 173 -16.68 -0.31 24.93
C GLY A 173 -15.22 0.10 25.11
N PRO A 174 -14.41 -0.71 25.83
CA PRO A 174 -12.97 -0.50 25.95
C PRO A 174 -12.29 -0.45 24.57
N GLY A 175 -11.42 0.52 24.36
CA GLY A 175 -10.69 0.68 23.07
C GLY A 175 -11.54 1.26 21.93
N GLN A 176 -12.79 1.60 22.17
CA GLN A 176 -13.67 2.24 21.18
C GLN A 176 -13.64 3.76 21.33
N LEU A 177 -13.64 4.46 20.21
CA LEU A 177 -13.61 5.92 20.20
C LEU A 177 -14.42 6.47 19.04
N MET A 178 -15.40 7.34 19.36
CA MET A 178 -16.00 8.23 18.37
C MET A 178 -15.83 9.66 18.83
N ARG A 179 -15.27 10.50 17.98
CA ARG A 179 -15.11 11.94 18.23
C ARG A 179 -15.54 12.75 17.02
N MET A 180 -16.45 13.68 17.24
CA MET A 180 -16.79 14.68 16.24
C MET A 180 -16.31 16.04 16.74
N ILE A 181 -15.46 16.70 15.95
CA ILE A 181 -14.87 18.00 16.26
C ILE A 181 -15.23 18.96 15.12
N THR A 182 -15.82 20.10 15.48
CA THR A 182 -16.07 21.19 14.55
C THR A 182 -15.22 22.38 14.95
N VAL A 183 -14.30 22.79 14.09
CA VAL A 183 -13.36 23.87 14.35
C VAL A 183 -13.29 24.86 13.18
N ARG A 184 -12.87 26.09 13.45
CA ARG A 184 -12.51 27.07 12.44
C ARG A 184 -11.00 27.30 12.55
N ILE A 185 -10.26 26.85 11.57
CA ILE A 185 -8.80 26.89 11.52
C ILE A 185 -8.34 27.49 10.19
N THR A 186 -7.07 27.86 10.11
CA THR A 186 -6.47 28.33 8.84
C THR A 186 -6.29 27.15 7.88
N ARG A 187 -6.03 27.45 6.60
CA ARG A 187 -5.78 26.44 5.58
C ARG A 187 -4.51 25.63 5.90
N GLU A 188 -3.46 26.30 6.35
CA GLU A 188 -2.19 25.68 6.76
C GLU A 188 -2.39 24.70 7.93
N ALA A 189 -3.20 25.09 8.91
CA ALA A 189 -3.54 24.22 10.04
C ALA A 189 -4.38 23.01 9.60
N GLN A 190 -5.27 23.18 8.61
CA GLN A 190 -6.03 22.07 8.03
C GLN A 190 -5.11 21.10 7.27
N GLU A 191 -4.18 21.60 6.48
CA GLU A 191 -3.20 20.78 5.75
C GLU A 191 -2.30 20.00 6.72
N ALA A 192 -1.85 20.63 7.80
CA ALA A 192 -1.09 19.97 8.87
C ALA A 192 -1.89 18.87 9.56
N LEU A 193 -3.19 19.09 9.83
CA LEU A 193 -4.08 18.09 10.40
C LEU A 193 -4.22 16.87 9.47
N VAL A 194 -4.49 17.10 8.18
CA VAL A 194 -4.62 16.01 7.20
C VAL A 194 -3.34 15.18 7.14
N LYS A 195 -2.17 15.84 7.06
CA LYS A 195 -0.87 15.16 7.07
C LYS A 195 -0.69 14.27 8.31
N ARG A 196 -1.06 14.79 9.49
CA ARG A 196 -0.95 14.02 10.74
C ARG A 196 -1.87 12.80 10.77
N LEU A 197 -3.09 12.90 10.23
CA LEU A 197 -4.01 11.77 10.12
C LEU A 197 -3.49 10.70 9.15
N GLU A 198 -2.85 11.12 8.04
CA GLU A 198 -2.16 10.19 7.13
C GLU A 198 -0.96 9.51 7.79
N GLU A 199 -0.23 10.21 8.68
CA GLU A 199 0.86 9.62 9.47
C GLU A 199 0.34 8.56 10.43
N VAL A 200 -0.76 8.82 11.14
CA VAL A 200 -1.43 7.84 11.99
C VAL A 200 -1.86 6.60 11.19
N ALA A 201 -2.47 6.80 10.01
CA ALA A 201 -2.88 5.66 9.17
C ALA A 201 -1.68 4.80 8.75
N ARG A 202 -0.53 5.42 8.41
CA ARG A 202 0.70 4.69 8.06
C ARG A 202 1.28 3.92 9.25
N GLU A 203 1.33 4.55 10.42
CA GLU A 203 1.83 3.93 11.66
C GLU A 203 1.06 2.65 11.99
N TYR A 204 -0.27 2.68 11.91
CA TYR A 204 -1.09 1.50 12.18
C TYR A 204 -1.03 0.44 11.06
N ASN A 205 -0.78 0.82 9.82
CA ASN A 205 -0.46 -0.15 8.77
C ASN A 205 0.88 -0.87 9.02
N ASP A 206 1.88 -0.15 9.55
CA ASP A 206 3.16 -0.74 9.93
C ASP A 206 3.00 -1.66 11.16
N GLN A 207 2.21 -1.25 12.16
CA GLN A 207 1.88 -2.08 13.32
C GLN A 207 1.13 -3.35 12.89
N HIS A 208 0.12 -3.23 12.02
CA HIS A 208 -0.57 -4.38 11.44
C HIS A 208 0.40 -5.37 10.77
N SER A 209 1.37 -4.86 10.02
CA SER A 209 2.39 -5.70 9.36
C SER A 209 3.33 -6.39 10.36
N ALA A 210 3.61 -5.75 11.48
CA ALA A 210 4.41 -6.34 12.56
C ALA A 210 3.63 -7.46 13.27
N ASP A 211 2.36 -7.21 13.58
CA ASP A 211 1.48 -8.13 14.30
C ASP A 211 1.00 -9.30 13.42
N ALA A 212 1.12 -9.21 12.10
CA ALA A 212 0.73 -10.29 11.19
C ALA A 212 1.49 -11.62 11.43
N ARG A 213 2.59 -11.57 12.18
CA ARG A 213 3.36 -12.77 12.60
C ARG A 213 2.76 -13.49 13.81
N LEU A 214 1.90 -12.82 14.57
CA LEU A 214 1.24 -13.38 15.73
C LEU A 214 0.11 -14.33 15.31
N PRO A 215 -0.24 -15.32 16.15
CA PRO A 215 -1.41 -16.15 15.94
C PRO A 215 -2.71 -15.33 15.83
N LEU A 216 -3.69 -15.82 15.08
CA LEU A 216 -4.94 -15.09 14.84
C LEU A 216 -5.72 -14.79 16.13
N ASN A 217 -5.69 -15.70 17.10
CA ASN A 217 -6.35 -15.55 18.40
C ASN A 217 -5.71 -14.48 19.30
N GLU A 218 -4.52 -14.02 18.99
CA GLU A 218 -3.84 -12.91 19.68
C GLU A 218 -4.10 -11.55 19.00
N ARG A 219 -4.81 -11.56 17.87
CA ARG A 219 -5.17 -10.37 17.10
C ARG A 219 -6.68 -10.20 17.05
N HIS A 220 -7.16 -8.99 17.04
CA HIS A 220 -8.56 -8.70 16.79
C HIS A 220 -8.70 -7.65 15.68
N GLN A 221 -9.75 -7.78 14.89
CA GLN A 221 -10.03 -6.85 13.82
C GLN A 221 -10.58 -5.55 14.38
N ILE A 222 -9.98 -4.44 14.00
CA ILE A 222 -10.50 -3.09 14.24
C ILE A 222 -10.66 -2.35 12.92
N SER A 223 -11.63 -1.48 12.84
CA SER A 223 -11.81 -0.57 11.72
C SER A 223 -11.68 0.87 12.20
N VAL A 224 -10.86 1.65 11.49
CA VAL A 224 -10.62 3.07 11.78
C VAL A 224 -11.08 3.89 10.58
N LEU A 225 -12.00 4.83 10.80
CA LEU A 225 -12.44 5.77 9.78
C LEU A 225 -11.86 7.16 10.08
N LEU A 226 -11.00 7.64 9.20
CA LEU A 226 -10.43 9.00 9.26
C LEU A 226 -11.03 9.83 8.12
N ALA A 227 -11.75 10.90 8.45
CA ALA A 227 -12.36 11.76 7.46
C ALA A 227 -12.28 13.23 7.88
N VAL A 228 -11.81 14.07 6.98
CA VAL A 228 -11.74 15.53 7.15
C VAL A 228 -12.31 16.21 5.91
N ARG A 229 -13.28 17.08 6.10
CA ARG A 229 -13.79 17.94 5.04
C ARG A 229 -14.47 19.19 5.62
N PRO A 230 -14.59 20.27 4.86
CA PRO A 230 -15.53 21.34 5.19
C PRO A 230 -16.96 20.78 5.25
N TRP A 231 -17.59 20.89 6.39
CA TRP A 231 -18.94 20.37 6.58
C TRP A 231 -19.74 21.20 7.60
N GLU A 232 -20.98 21.39 7.32
CA GLU A 232 -21.95 22.01 8.21
C GLU A 232 -23.28 21.28 8.05
N PRO A 233 -24.01 20.97 9.14
CA PRO A 233 -25.33 20.37 9.09
C PRO A 233 -26.30 21.18 8.22
N ALA A 234 -27.20 20.51 7.52
CA ALA A 234 -28.21 21.16 6.68
C ALA A 234 -29.08 22.13 7.48
N SER A 235 -29.44 21.77 8.74
CA SER A 235 -30.16 22.63 9.67
C SER A 235 -29.42 23.94 9.98
N PHE A 236 -28.10 23.91 10.10
CA PHE A 236 -27.32 25.10 10.35
C PHE A 236 -27.22 25.98 9.09
N LYS A 237 -27.04 25.36 7.92
CA LYS A 237 -27.04 26.08 6.63
C LYS A 237 -28.37 26.81 6.39
N ALA A 238 -29.49 26.22 6.80
CA ALA A 238 -30.81 26.81 6.64
C ALA A 238 -30.98 28.09 7.49
N LEU A 239 -30.23 28.22 8.58
CA LEU A 239 -30.27 29.39 9.48
C LEU A 239 -29.23 30.46 9.10
N ARG A 240 -28.45 30.25 8.05
CA ARG A 240 -27.52 31.28 7.58
C ARG A 240 -28.27 32.52 7.11
N ARG A 241 -27.80 33.70 7.49
CA ARG A 241 -28.31 34.94 6.92
C ARG A 241 -28.15 34.90 5.40
N LYS A 242 -29.24 35.11 4.68
CA LYS A 242 -29.17 35.38 3.24
C LYS A 242 -28.40 36.70 3.11
N ASN A 243 -27.21 36.68 2.54
CA ASN A 243 -26.54 37.93 2.16
C ASN A 243 -27.49 38.61 1.18
N SER A 244 -28.19 39.65 1.63
CA SER A 244 -28.78 40.64 0.77
C SER A 244 -27.64 41.16 -0.09
N GLY A 245 -27.69 40.96 -1.38
CA GLY A 245 -26.63 41.22 -2.34
C GLY A 245 -26.00 42.57 -2.14
N SER A 246 -24.68 42.60 -2.05
CA SER A 246 -23.92 43.78 -2.34
C SER A 246 -23.92 43.98 -3.85
N GLY A 247 -24.94 44.70 -4.33
CA GLY A 247 -24.75 45.42 -5.57
C GLY A 247 -23.69 46.52 -5.30
N ARG A 248 -22.57 46.35 -5.99
CA ARG A 248 -21.83 47.43 -6.68
C ARG A 248 -20.57 46.82 -7.26
#